data_3e7d27b8a272bc08557968897d9c80fa
#
_entry.id   3e7d27b8a272bc08557968897d9c80fa
#
_cell.length_a   1.000
_cell.length_b   1.000
_cell.length_c   1.000
_cell.angle_alpha   90.00
_cell.angle_beta   90.00
_cell.angle_gamma   90.00
#
_symmetry.space_group_name_H-M   'P 1'
#
loop_
_entity.id
_entity.type
_entity.pdbx_description
1 polymer ?
#
loop_
_entity_poly.entity_id
_entity_poly.type
_entity_poly.pdbx_seq_one_letter_code
_entity_poly.pdbx_strand_id
1 'polypeptide(L)'
;MSQLSHAEDASFSHEGESSVTATESEWVRAYPSYTKIQLIRVVGFFITLVGVFAALTVMFEMMRSSGALPKTTWLPALTGAIAAVLLVWGIWWAALLPRRTRALGYSLRPNHLMARQGVLFRHVTSIPYGRIQYVDVDSGPLERAHHLVRLTIRTAGVTASKVTLYGIPAEHGQQLRQLLMRRADERMAVL
;
A
#
# COMPACT_ATOMS: atom_id res chain seq x y z
N MET A 1 -4.41 28.34 49.30
CA MET A 1 -3.42 27.51 48.57
C MET A 1 -4.05 26.41 47.73
N SER A 2 -5.34 26.13 47.86
CA SER A 2 -6.03 25.03 47.10
C SER A 2 -6.56 25.43 45.72
N GLN A 3 -6.71 26.69 45.42
CA GLN A 3 -7.29 27.16 44.12
C GLN A 3 -6.28 27.24 42.96
N LEU A 4 -4.99 27.37 43.23
CA LEU A 4 -3.91 27.43 42.24
C LEU A 4 -3.59 26.05 41.63
N SER A 5 -3.76 24.97 42.43
CA SER A 5 -3.54 23.59 41.96
C SER A 5 -4.57 23.13 40.88
N HIS A 6 -5.83 23.55 41.04
CA HIS A 6 -6.88 23.19 40.07
C HIS A 6 -6.78 23.93 38.71
N ALA A 7 -6.16 25.13 38.71
CA ALA A 7 -5.97 25.87 37.46
C ALA A 7 -4.79 25.32 36.62
N GLU A 8 -3.74 24.81 37.28
CA GLU A 8 -2.59 24.17 36.62
C GLU A 8 -2.94 22.83 36.03
N ASP A 9 -3.73 22.00 36.74
CA ASP A 9 -4.20 20.70 36.20
C ASP A 9 -5.16 20.85 35.01
N ALA A 10 -5.98 21.91 34.99
CA ALA A 10 -6.88 22.21 33.89
C ALA A 10 -6.14 22.69 32.63
N SER A 11 -5.06 23.47 32.77
CA SER A 11 -4.24 23.92 31.65
C SER A 11 -3.43 22.78 31.02
N PHE A 12 -2.92 21.86 31.84
CA PHE A 12 -2.15 20.70 31.38
C PHE A 12 -3.01 19.70 30.60
N SER A 13 -4.28 19.50 30.96
CA SER A 13 -5.21 18.64 30.24
C SER A 13 -5.64 19.24 28.91
N HIS A 14 -5.84 20.54 28.80
CA HIS A 14 -6.23 21.22 27.55
C HIS A 14 -5.08 21.31 26.53
N GLU A 15 -3.83 21.49 26.96
CA GLU A 15 -2.67 21.44 26.06
C GLU A 15 -2.40 20.02 25.53
N GLY A 16 -2.63 18.99 26.33
CA GLY A 16 -2.53 17.59 25.91
C GLY A 16 -3.58 17.20 24.87
N GLU A 17 -4.82 17.63 25.04
CA GLU A 17 -5.91 17.36 24.10
C GLU A 17 -5.76 18.11 22.76
N SER A 18 -5.34 19.38 22.80
CA SER A 18 -5.10 20.16 21.58
C SER A 18 -3.90 19.64 20.79
N SER A 19 -2.87 19.10 21.44
CA SER A 19 -1.72 18.47 20.76
C SER A 19 -2.09 17.12 20.11
N VAL A 20 -2.98 16.35 20.71
CA VAL A 20 -3.46 15.07 20.13
C VAL A 20 -4.37 15.33 18.93
N THR A 21 -5.27 16.30 18.99
CA THR A 21 -6.18 16.64 17.88
C THR A 21 -5.47 17.35 16.73
N ALA A 22 -4.51 18.25 17.00
CA ALA A 22 -3.71 18.89 15.96
C ALA A 22 -2.83 17.89 15.18
N THR A 23 -2.45 16.78 15.79
CA THR A 23 -1.56 15.76 15.18
C THR A 23 -2.33 14.73 14.36
N GLU A 24 -3.64 14.59 14.51
CA GLU A 24 -4.48 13.72 13.66
C GLU A 24 -4.66 14.24 12.24
N SER A 25 -4.46 15.53 12.00
CA SER A 25 -4.59 16.19 10.70
C SER A 25 -3.38 16.02 9.77
N GLU A 26 -2.25 15.52 10.25
CA GLU A 26 -0.98 15.48 9.52
C GLU A 26 -0.64 14.10 8.92
N TRP A 27 -1.65 13.38 8.45
CA TRP A 27 -1.47 12.14 7.69
C TRP A 27 -1.15 12.44 6.23
N VAL A 28 0.07 12.14 5.82
CA VAL A 28 0.48 12.18 4.42
C VAL A 28 -0.06 10.92 3.73
N ARG A 29 -0.98 11.10 2.79
CA ARG A 29 -1.56 10.00 1.99
C ARG A 29 -0.63 9.62 0.86
N ALA A 30 -0.69 8.36 0.44
CA ALA A 30 -0.02 7.90 -0.77
C ALA A 30 -0.47 8.71 -2.00
N TYR A 31 0.48 9.02 -2.88
CA TYR A 31 0.22 9.84 -4.06
C TYR A 31 -0.79 9.17 -5.01
N PRO A 32 -1.74 9.92 -5.60
CA PRO A 32 -2.80 9.34 -6.44
C PRO A 32 -2.30 8.50 -7.61
N SER A 33 -1.11 8.83 -8.14
CA SER A 33 -0.47 8.07 -9.22
C SER A 33 -0.14 6.62 -8.84
N TYR A 34 0.00 6.30 -7.54
CA TYR A 34 0.19 4.92 -7.09
C TYR A 34 -1.02 4.04 -7.39
N THR A 35 -2.24 4.61 -7.29
CA THR A 35 -3.48 3.92 -7.68
C THR A 35 -3.47 3.53 -9.16
N LYS A 36 -2.98 4.43 -10.04
CA LYS A 36 -2.88 4.16 -11.48
C LYS A 36 -1.92 3.01 -11.77
N ILE A 37 -0.77 2.97 -11.09
CA ILE A 37 0.21 1.88 -11.26
C ILE A 37 -0.37 0.53 -10.85
N GLN A 38 -1.05 0.48 -9.72
CA GLN A 38 -1.71 -0.75 -9.26
C GLN A 38 -2.82 -1.18 -10.22
N LEU A 39 -3.59 -0.23 -10.74
CA LEU A 39 -4.63 -0.49 -11.73
C LEU A 39 -4.04 -1.08 -13.02
N ILE A 40 -2.97 -0.47 -13.56
CA ILE A 40 -2.29 -0.97 -14.76
C ILE A 40 -1.79 -2.41 -14.56
N ARG A 41 -1.19 -2.71 -13.41
CA ARG A 41 -0.73 -4.08 -13.10
C ARG A 41 -1.87 -5.10 -13.07
N VAL A 42 -2.93 -4.78 -12.35
CA VAL A 42 -4.07 -5.70 -12.18
C VAL A 42 -4.81 -5.88 -13.49
N VAL A 43 -5.12 -4.78 -14.18
CA VAL A 43 -5.81 -4.82 -15.48
C VAL A 43 -4.95 -5.57 -16.51
N GLY A 44 -3.64 -5.28 -16.60
CA GLY A 44 -2.73 -5.99 -17.50
C GLY A 44 -2.69 -7.49 -17.23
N PHE A 45 -2.59 -7.90 -15.98
CA PHE A 45 -2.61 -9.30 -15.58
C PHE A 45 -3.91 -10.01 -15.98
N PHE A 46 -5.07 -9.40 -15.66
CA PHE A 46 -6.37 -10.00 -16.02
C PHE A 46 -6.64 -10.00 -17.51
N ILE A 47 -6.24 -8.96 -18.25
CA ILE A 47 -6.36 -8.93 -19.73
C ILE A 47 -5.56 -10.08 -20.34
N THR A 48 -4.31 -10.30 -19.88
CA THR A 48 -3.49 -11.41 -20.39
C THR A 48 -4.15 -12.75 -20.09
N LEU A 49 -4.64 -12.93 -18.86
CA LEU A 49 -5.26 -14.19 -18.44
C LEU A 49 -6.56 -14.48 -19.23
N VAL A 50 -7.44 -13.50 -19.35
CA VAL A 50 -8.69 -13.59 -20.13
C VAL A 50 -8.37 -13.84 -21.61
N GLY A 51 -7.35 -13.16 -22.17
CA GLY A 51 -6.91 -13.36 -23.55
C GLY A 51 -6.45 -14.78 -23.84
N VAL A 52 -5.69 -15.39 -22.91
CA VAL A 52 -5.26 -16.80 -23.04
C VAL A 52 -6.47 -17.73 -23.06
N PHE A 53 -7.40 -17.59 -22.11
CA PHE A 53 -8.59 -18.46 -22.08
C PHE A 53 -9.52 -18.24 -23.26
N ALA A 54 -9.67 -17.01 -23.75
CA ALA A 54 -10.43 -16.71 -24.96
C ALA A 54 -9.78 -17.35 -26.20
N ALA A 55 -8.46 -17.27 -26.34
CA ALA A 55 -7.74 -17.93 -27.44
C ALA A 55 -7.91 -19.46 -27.41
N LEU A 56 -7.84 -20.07 -26.21
CA LEU A 56 -8.12 -21.50 -26.04
C LEU A 56 -9.55 -21.84 -26.42
N THR A 57 -10.54 -21.02 -26.10
CA THR A 57 -11.94 -21.21 -26.49
C THR A 57 -12.07 -21.23 -28.00
N VAL A 58 -11.49 -20.23 -28.67
CA VAL A 58 -11.51 -20.17 -30.15
C VAL A 58 -10.79 -21.36 -30.77
N MET A 59 -9.65 -21.76 -30.23
CA MET A 59 -8.89 -22.92 -30.69
C MET A 59 -9.72 -24.21 -30.57
N PHE A 60 -10.35 -24.47 -29.43
CA PHE A 60 -11.17 -25.66 -29.21
C PHE A 60 -12.43 -25.66 -30.12
N GLU A 61 -13.04 -24.49 -30.33
CA GLU A 61 -14.18 -24.38 -31.23
C GLU A 61 -13.78 -24.65 -32.68
N MET A 62 -12.62 -24.18 -33.12
CA MET A 62 -12.06 -24.45 -34.43
C MET A 62 -11.74 -25.94 -34.62
N MET A 63 -11.18 -26.61 -33.62
CA MET A 63 -10.94 -28.06 -33.64
C MET A 63 -12.27 -28.87 -33.69
N ARG A 64 -13.29 -28.39 -32.97
CA ARG A 64 -14.62 -29.01 -33.00
C ARG A 64 -15.29 -28.86 -34.36
N SER A 65 -15.18 -27.70 -34.98
CA SER A 65 -15.77 -27.44 -36.32
C SER A 65 -15.05 -28.19 -37.44
N SER A 66 -13.74 -28.40 -37.32
CA SER A 66 -12.95 -29.20 -38.30
C SER A 66 -13.11 -30.72 -38.16
N GLY A 67 -13.85 -31.17 -37.14
CA GLY A 67 -14.05 -32.62 -36.89
C GLY A 67 -12.90 -33.28 -36.12
N ALA A 68 -11.89 -32.51 -35.67
CA ALA A 68 -10.79 -33.03 -34.84
C ALA A 68 -11.24 -33.39 -33.42
N LEU A 69 -12.35 -32.81 -32.96
CA LEU A 69 -12.97 -33.10 -31.67
C LEU A 69 -14.44 -33.53 -31.85
N PRO A 70 -14.96 -34.40 -30.94
CA PRO A 70 -16.37 -34.77 -30.95
C PRO A 70 -17.27 -33.55 -30.77
N LYS A 71 -18.40 -33.50 -31.47
CA LYS A 71 -19.40 -32.39 -31.34
C LYS A 71 -19.98 -32.27 -29.93
N THR A 72 -19.94 -33.33 -29.15
CA THR A 72 -20.38 -33.36 -27.72
C THR A 72 -19.34 -32.79 -26.77
N THR A 73 -18.18 -32.32 -27.24
CA THR A 73 -17.13 -31.79 -26.39
C THR A 73 -17.56 -30.49 -25.71
N TRP A 74 -17.49 -30.46 -24.39
CA TRP A 74 -17.85 -29.32 -23.55
C TRP A 74 -16.66 -28.38 -23.25
N LEU A 75 -15.46 -28.73 -23.75
CA LEU A 75 -14.22 -27.96 -23.51
C LEU A 75 -14.32 -26.47 -23.88
N PRO A 76 -14.84 -26.08 -25.08
CA PRO A 76 -14.94 -24.65 -25.41
C PRO A 76 -15.92 -23.91 -24.48
N ALA A 77 -16.99 -24.55 -24.03
CA ALA A 77 -17.93 -23.96 -23.09
C ALA A 77 -17.27 -23.72 -21.70
N LEU A 78 -16.45 -24.67 -21.26
CA LEU A 78 -15.72 -24.56 -19.99
C LEU A 78 -14.69 -23.41 -20.04
N THR A 79 -13.86 -23.37 -21.08
CA THR A 79 -12.83 -22.33 -21.24
C THR A 79 -13.46 -20.94 -21.37
N GLY A 80 -14.57 -20.83 -22.08
CA GLY A 80 -15.35 -19.60 -22.19
C GLY A 80 -15.96 -19.16 -20.86
N ALA A 81 -16.51 -20.09 -20.07
CA ALA A 81 -17.03 -19.82 -18.75
C ALA A 81 -15.93 -19.33 -17.79
N ILE A 82 -14.76 -19.96 -17.82
CA ILE A 82 -13.61 -19.52 -17.04
C ILE A 82 -13.19 -18.10 -17.42
N ALA A 83 -13.10 -17.81 -18.73
CA ALA A 83 -12.77 -16.46 -19.21
C ALA A 83 -13.76 -15.41 -18.70
N ALA A 84 -15.06 -15.71 -18.73
CA ALA A 84 -16.10 -14.81 -18.23
C ALA A 84 -16.00 -14.57 -16.71
N VAL A 85 -15.75 -15.62 -15.92
CA VAL A 85 -15.55 -15.51 -14.45
C VAL A 85 -14.32 -14.66 -14.14
N LEU A 86 -13.22 -14.89 -14.86
CA LEU A 86 -11.98 -14.10 -14.67
C LEU A 86 -12.18 -12.63 -15.03
N LEU A 87 -12.96 -12.33 -16.06
CA LEU A 87 -13.28 -10.97 -16.45
C LEU A 87 -14.10 -10.26 -15.35
N VAL A 88 -15.16 -10.88 -14.85
CA VAL A 88 -15.99 -10.33 -13.77
C VAL A 88 -15.13 -10.13 -12.50
N TRP A 89 -14.29 -11.10 -12.15
CA TRP A 89 -13.39 -11.02 -11.01
C TRP A 89 -12.37 -9.89 -11.17
N GLY A 90 -11.78 -9.73 -12.36
CA GLY A 90 -10.85 -8.65 -12.65
C GLY A 90 -11.47 -7.26 -12.52
N ILE A 91 -12.69 -7.07 -13.02
CA ILE A 91 -13.45 -5.82 -12.86
C ILE A 91 -13.73 -5.53 -11.38
N TRP A 92 -14.19 -6.53 -10.65
CA TRP A 92 -14.43 -6.42 -9.20
C TRP A 92 -13.16 -6.00 -8.44
N TRP A 93 -12.03 -6.66 -8.73
CA TRP A 93 -10.75 -6.35 -8.09
C TRP A 93 -10.26 -4.96 -8.45
N ALA A 94 -10.37 -4.55 -9.72
CA ALA A 94 -10.02 -3.21 -10.18
C ALA A 94 -10.86 -2.11 -9.50
N ALA A 95 -12.15 -2.34 -9.28
CA ALA A 95 -13.04 -1.41 -8.60
C ALA A 95 -12.69 -1.21 -7.10
N LEU A 96 -12.09 -2.23 -6.46
CA LEU A 96 -11.66 -2.16 -5.05
C LEU A 96 -10.31 -1.45 -4.86
N LEU A 97 -9.46 -1.37 -5.91
CA LEU A 97 -8.13 -0.79 -5.85
C LEU A 97 -8.08 0.65 -5.34
N PRO A 98 -8.91 1.60 -5.83
CA PRO A 98 -8.85 2.99 -5.37
C PRO A 98 -9.21 3.12 -3.87
N ARG A 99 -10.03 2.23 -3.35
CA ARG A 99 -10.32 2.20 -1.91
C ARG A 99 -9.12 1.72 -1.11
N ARG A 100 -8.38 0.73 -1.64
CA ARG A 100 -7.17 0.18 -0.99
C ARG A 100 -6.04 1.19 -0.93
N THR A 101 -5.77 1.90 -2.01
CA THR A 101 -4.67 2.88 -2.07
C THR A 101 -4.93 4.13 -1.25
N ARG A 102 -6.19 4.58 -1.13
CA ARG A 102 -6.58 5.71 -0.26
C ARG A 102 -6.41 5.42 1.24
N ALA A 103 -6.36 4.15 1.62
CA ALA A 103 -6.16 3.74 3.00
C ALA A 103 -4.68 3.70 3.42
N LEU A 104 -3.74 3.89 2.47
CA LEU A 104 -2.32 4.00 2.74
C LEU A 104 -1.98 5.41 3.17
N GLY A 105 -1.17 5.53 4.23
CA GLY A 105 -0.68 6.82 4.70
C GLY A 105 0.41 6.65 5.74
N TYR A 106 1.17 7.71 5.97
CA TYR A 106 2.15 7.78 7.05
C TYR A 106 2.08 9.13 7.75
N SER A 107 2.51 9.18 9.00
CA SER A 107 2.62 10.41 9.78
C SER A 107 3.94 10.40 10.54
N LEU A 108 4.67 11.52 10.44
CA LEU A 108 5.94 11.75 11.14
C LEU A 108 5.64 12.42 12.47
N ARG A 109 5.84 11.70 13.57
CA ARG A 109 5.71 12.22 14.93
C ARG A 109 7.10 12.60 15.49
N PRO A 110 7.18 13.37 16.57
CA PRO A 110 8.47 13.74 17.17
C PRO A 110 9.32 12.54 17.60
N ASN A 111 8.70 11.46 18.07
CA ASN A 111 9.40 10.30 18.66
C ASN A 111 9.24 9.01 17.85
N HIS A 112 8.31 8.94 16.91
CA HIS A 112 8.01 7.73 16.17
C HIS A 112 7.40 8.04 14.80
N LEU A 113 7.57 7.11 13.86
CA LEU A 113 6.87 7.09 12.58
C LEU A 113 5.61 6.24 12.72
N MET A 114 4.48 6.76 12.29
CA MET A 114 3.25 5.98 12.18
C MET A 114 3.00 5.64 10.72
N ALA A 115 2.76 4.36 10.42
CA ALA A 115 2.36 3.88 9.10
C ALA A 115 0.96 3.25 9.19
N ARG A 116 0.06 3.70 8.32
CA ARG A 116 -1.31 3.19 8.24
C ARG A 116 -1.50 2.41 6.96
N GLN A 117 -2.04 1.19 7.09
CA GLN A 117 -2.32 0.30 5.97
C GLN A 117 -3.67 -0.42 6.17
N GLY A 118 -4.31 -0.80 5.06
CA GLY A 118 -5.49 -1.65 5.04
C GLY A 118 -6.84 -0.92 4.97
N VAL A 119 -7.80 -1.54 4.27
CA VAL A 119 -9.17 -1.03 4.04
C VAL A 119 -10.17 -1.68 4.97
N LEU A 120 -10.24 -3.01 4.98
CA LEU A 120 -11.12 -3.78 5.86
C LEU A 120 -10.55 -3.84 7.27
N PHE A 121 -9.27 -4.20 7.37
CA PHE A 121 -8.55 -4.23 8.64
C PHE A 121 -7.55 -3.09 8.64
N ARG A 122 -7.85 -2.03 9.38
CA ARG A 122 -6.95 -0.89 9.54
C ARG A 122 -5.83 -1.29 10.48
N HIS A 123 -4.63 -1.37 9.95
CA HIS A 123 -3.43 -1.62 10.74
C HIS A 123 -2.62 -0.34 10.80
N VAL A 124 -2.35 0.13 12.02
CA VAL A 124 -1.49 1.27 12.28
C VAL A 124 -0.26 0.75 13.03
N THR A 125 0.89 0.87 12.39
CA THR A 125 2.16 0.48 12.98
C THR A 125 2.90 1.73 13.45
N SER A 126 3.28 1.77 14.72
CA SER A 126 4.12 2.81 15.30
C SER A 126 5.56 2.30 15.39
N ILE A 127 6.49 3.03 14.80
CA ILE A 127 7.92 2.68 14.74
C ILE A 127 8.72 3.77 15.46
N PRO A 128 9.25 3.51 16.66
CA PRO A 128 10.18 4.43 17.34
C PRO A 128 11.45 4.60 16.49
N TYR A 129 11.92 5.83 16.33
CA TYR A 129 13.11 6.12 15.51
C TYR A 129 14.36 5.38 16.00
N GLY A 130 14.60 5.26 17.29
CA GLY A 130 15.73 4.52 17.85
C GLY A 130 15.74 2.99 17.59
N ARG A 131 14.67 2.43 17.02
CA ARG A 131 14.61 1.04 16.58
C ARG A 131 14.82 0.86 15.07
N ILE A 132 14.97 1.93 14.31
CA ILE A 132 15.20 1.86 12.86
C ILE A 132 16.66 1.44 12.65
N GLN A 133 16.85 0.32 11.95
CA GLN A 133 18.18 -0.19 11.59
C GLN A 133 18.64 0.36 10.24
N TYR A 134 17.77 0.30 9.25
CA TYR A 134 18.04 0.92 7.96
C TYR A 134 16.76 1.27 7.19
N VAL A 135 16.93 2.22 6.29
CA VAL A 135 15.86 2.73 5.42
C VAL A 135 16.34 2.61 3.98
N ASP A 136 15.61 1.87 3.18
CA ASP A 136 15.91 1.60 1.78
C ASP A 136 14.90 2.28 0.86
N VAL A 137 15.37 2.80 -0.27
CA VAL A 137 14.53 3.47 -1.28
C VAL A 137 14.57 2.67 -2.56
N ASP A 138 13.48 1.99 -2.85
CA ASP A 138 13.31 1.14 -4.02
C ASP A 138 12.35 1.77 -5.03
N SER A 139 12.56 1.48 -6.31
CA SER A 139 11.60 1.83 -7.36
C SER A 139 11.55 0.76 -8.44
N GLY A 140 10.35 0.23 -8.70
CA GLY A 140 10.11 -0.66 -9.83
C GLY A 140 9.99 0.09 -11.17
N PRO A 141 9.98 -0.62 -12.32
CA PRO A 141 9.91 0.03 -13.62
C PRO A 141 8.68 0.92 -13.81
N LEU A 142 7.51 0.47 -13.36
CA LEU A 142 6.27 1.28 -13.40
C LEU A 142 6.29 2.45 -12.42
N GLU A 143 6.91 2.27 -11.24
CA GLU A 143 7.06 3.34 -10.24
C GLU A 143 8.00 4.42 -10.79
N ARG A 144 9.11 4.05 -11.44
CA ARG A 144 10.03 4.99 -12.11
C ARG A 144 9.34 5.78 -13.22
N ALA A 145 8.53 5.13 -14.05
CA ALA A 145 7.79 5.81 -15.13
C ALA A 145 6.81 6.86 -14.59
N HIS A 146 6.37 6.73 -13.34
CA HIS A 146 5.47 7.68 -12.68
C HIS A 146 6.15 8.55 -11.62
N HIS A 147 7.49 8.59 -11.59
CA HIS A 147 8.29 9.32 -10.60
C HIS A 147 7.93 9.01 -9.16
N LEU A 148 7.64 7.73 -8.87
CA LEU A 148 7.34 7.24 -7.53
C LEU A 148 8.40 6.28 -7.03
N VAL A 149 8.58 6.27 -5.70
CA VAL A 149 9.43 5.32 -4.98
C VAL A 149 8.65 4.69 -3.83
N ARG A 150 9.16 3.57 -3.35
CA ARG A 150 8.76 2.95 -2.09
C ARG A 150 9.89 3.06 -1.08
N LEU A 151 9.55 3.32 0.15
CA LEU A 151 10.51 3.38 1.25
C LEU A 151 10.32 2.15 2.13
N THR A 152 11.34 1.34 2.25
CA THR A 152 11.34 0.14 3.08
C THR A 152 12.13 0.41 4.35
N ILE A 153 11.46 0.32 5.50
CA ILE A 153 12.04 0.53 6.82
C ILE A 153 12.16 -0.81 7.52
N ARG A 154 13.33 -1.13 8.04
CA ARG A 154 13.54 -2.30 8.91
C ARG A 154 13.90 -1.88 10.32
N THR A 155 13.29 -2.57 11.29
CA THR A 155 13.46 -2.30 12.71
C THR A 155 14.17 -3.44 13.41
N ALA A 156 14.95 -3.10 14.46
CA ALA A 156 15.55 -4.08 15.35
C ALA A 156 14.51 -4.69 16.29
N GLY A 157 14.68 -5.97 16.64
CA GLY A 157 13.87 -6.66 17.65
C GLY A 157 13.56 -8.09 17.30
N VAL A 158 12.98 -8.82 18.28
CA VAL A 158 12.61 -10.24 18.17
C VAL A 158 11.60 -10.48 17.05
N THR A 159 10.77 -9.48 16.74
CA THR A 159 9.91 -9.44 15.57
C THR A 159 10.40 -8.33 14.65
N ALA A 160 11.51 -8.59 13.94
CA ALA A 160 12.06 -7.66 12.95
C ALA A 160 10.97 -7.31 11.93
N SER A 161 10.29 -6.19 12.13
CA SER A 161 9.19 -5.79 11.26
C SER A 161 9.74 -4.98 10.10
N LYS A 162 9.38 -5.42 8.90
CA LYS A 162 9.57 -4.67 7.66
C LYS A 162 8.31 -3.85 7.40
N VAL A 163 8.44 -2.54 7.40
CA VAL A 163 7.35 -1.64 7.03
C VAL A 163 7.71 -0.95 5.72
N THR A 164 6.80 -1.02 4.75
CA THR A 164 7.00 -0.39 3.44
C THR A 164 5.98 0.71 3.24
N LEU A 165 6.45 1.93 2.99
CA LEU A 165 5.66 3.08 2.61
C LEU A 165 5.60 3.14 1.09
N TYR A 166 4.40 3.23 0.51
CA TYR A 166 4.18 3.22 -0.93
C TYR A 166 3.72 4.58 -1.45
N GLY A 167 4.05 4.86 -2.71
CA GLY A 167 3.51 6.01 -3.42
C GLY A 167 4.11 7.34 -2.96
N ILE A 168 5.38 7.37 -2.64
CA ILE A 168 6.14 8.58 -2.30
C ILE A 168 6.72 9.16 -3.59
N PRO A 169 6.61 10.48 -3.86
CA PRO A 169 7.31 11.11 -4.97
C PRO A 169 8.83 10.91 -4.87
N ALA A 170 9.50 10.64 -5.99
CA ALA A 170 10.92 10.30 -6.00
C ALA A 170 11.80 11.40 -5.37
N GLU A 171 11.45 12.66 -5.58
CA GLU A 171 12.12 13.83 -4.99
C GLU A 171 12.01 13.85 -3.46
N HIS A 172 10.87 13.45 -2.91
CA HIS A 172 10.66 13.38 -1.46
C HIS A 172 11.23 12.10 -0.83
N GLY A 173 11.40 11.02 -1.61
CA GLY A 173 11.88 9.74 -1.11
C GLY A 173 13.26 9.81 -0.47
N GLN A 174 14.21 10.48 -1.12
CA GLN A 174 15.56 10.64 -0.58
C GLN A 174 15.61 11.59 0.64
N GLN A 175 14.82 12.65 0.62
CA GLN A 175 14.72 13.59 1.74
C GLN A 175 14.14 12.88 2.96
N LEU A 176 13.08 12.09 2.77
CA LEU A 176 12.44 11.33 3.84
C LEU A 176 13.39 10.27 4.43
N ARG A 177 14.17 9.57 3.57
CA ARG A 177 15.19 8.63 4.02
C ARG A 177 16.22 9.33 4.90
N GLN A 178 16.79 10.45 4.45
CA GLN A 178 17.80 11.20 5.21
C GLN A 178 17.26 11.69 6.55
N LEU A 179 16.02 12.18 6.57
CA LEU A 179 15.35 12.65 7.78
C LEU A 179 15.15 11.50 8.78
N LEU A 180 14.68 10.33 8.32
CA LEU A 180 14.48 9.16 9.18
C LEU A 180 15.80 8.64 9.76
N MET A 181 16.86 8.57 8.95
CA MET A 181 18.18 8.14 9.41
C MET A 181 18.76 9.12 10.42
N ARG A 182 18.69 10.44 10.16
CA ARG A 182 19.14 11.46 11.12
C ARG A 182 18.41 11.34 12.46
N ARG A 183 17.09 11.21 12.47
CA ARG A 183 16.31 11.02 13.71
C ARG A 183 16.62 9.69 14.41
N ALA A 184 16.97 8.65 13.66
CA ALA A 184 17.42 7.38 14.25
C ALA A 184 18.75 7.54 14.95
N ASP A 185 19.74 8.19 14.32
CA ASP A 185 21.07 8.44 14.90
C ASP A 185 20.99 9.33 16.15
N GLU A 186 20.21 10.42 16.11
CA GLU A 186 19.99 11.29 17.26
C GLU A 186 19.41 10.54 18.46
N ARG A 187 18.52 9.58 18.25
CA ARG A 187 17.91 8.78 19.32
C ARG A 187 18.81 7.65 19.81
N MET A 188 19.69 7.10 18.98
CA MET A 188 20.70 6.14 19.41
C MET A 188 21.82 6.79 20.21
N ALA A 189 22.17 8.05 19.93
CA ALA A 189 23.20 8.78 20.65
C ALA A 189 22.78 9.21 22.08
N VAL A 190 21.50 9.15 22.41
CA VAL A 190 20.95 9.54 23.73
C VAL A 190 20.73 8.33 24.67
N LEU A 191 20.93 7.11 24.16
CA LEU A 191 20.85 5.85 24.93
C LEU A 191 22.22 5.39 25.40
#